data_236cc61e6e15b7696f1cbe45bf3ffad5
#
_entry.id   236cc61e6e15b7696f1cbe45bf3ffad5
#
_cell.length_a   1.000
_cell.length_b   1.000
_cell.length_c   1.000
_cell.angle_alpha   90.00
_cell.angle_beta   90.00
_cell.angle_gamma   90.00
#
_symmetry.space_group_name_H-M   'P 1'
#
loop_
_entity.id
_entity.type
_entity.pdbx_description
1 polymer ?
#
loop_
_entity_poly.entity_id
_entity_poly.type
_entity_poly.pdbx_seq_one_letter_code
_entity_poly.pdbx_strand_id
1 'polypeptide(L)'
;MHPSYPSAVDLKIMSSVIIARQPILERNQNVSAFEILFRSSPEQTAAPAILDDQHASGEVTSILLNEIGLNNVVDDRLAFINISYDFIVNRLAYALPKERVVLEVLENTPPTPEVLDELKELSDEGYTIALDDVVYSESLDSLIEIADIIKVELPAIADGDLPDQVKKLRAFGGQKKL
;
A
#
# COMPACT_ATOMS: atom_id res chain seq x y z
N MET A 1 7.82 23.76 53.27
CA MET A 1 8.21 23.67 51.86
C MET A 1 7.76 22.29 51.37
N HIS A 2 6.63 22.23 50.66
CA HIS A 2 6.18 21.00 50.00
C HIS A 2 6.82 20.92 48.61
N PRO A 3 7.36 19.79 48.18
CA PRO A 3 7.81 19.61 46.83
C PRO A 3 6.58 19.53 45.92
N SER A 4 6.49 20.41 44.96
CA SER A 4 5.52 20.36 43.88
C SER A 4 5.86 19.20 42.96
N TYR A 5 5.02 18.18 42.91
CA TYR A 5 5.06 17.16 41.87
C TYR A 5 4.67 17.79 40.53
N PRO A 6 5.35 17.47 39.44
CA PRO A 6 4.92 17.91 38.12
C PRO A 6 3.56 17.27 37.82
N SER A 7 2.64 18.11 37.37
CA SER A 7 1.31 17.74 36.92
C SER A 7 1.36 16.66 35.84
N ALA A 8 0.35 15.80 35.86
CA ALA A 8 0.13 14.69 34.96
C ALA A 8 0.62 14.98 33.52
N VAL A 9 1.57 14.18 33.10
CA VAL A 9 1.86 13.98 31.68
C VAL A 9 0.56 13.43 31.10
N ASP A 10 -0.06 14.18 30.21
CA ASP A 10 -1.14 13.66 29.37
C ASP A 10 -0.57 12.44 28.62
N LEU A 11 -0.89 11.27 29.13
CA LEU A 11 -0.77 10.01 28.41
C LEU A 11 -1.79 10.12 27.27
N LYS A 12 -1.34 10.66 26.14
CA LYS A 12 -2.06 10.53 24.88
C LYS A 12 -2.24 9.02 24.70
N ILE A 13 -3.48 8.57 24.83
CA ILE A 13 -3.86 7.19 24.59
C ILE A 13 -3.43 6.92 23.16
N MET A 14 -2.34 6.17 22.99
CA MET A 14 -1.95 5.65 21.69
C MET A 14 -3.10 4.74 21.26
N SER A 15 -3.83 5.15 20.25
CA SER A 15 -4.84 4.30 19.63
C SER A 15 -4.14 3.00 19.24
N SER A 16 -4.64 1.87 19.72
CA SER A 16 -4.09 0.56 19.39
C SER A 16 -4.32 0.31 17.91
N VAL A 17 -3.26 0.42 17.12
CA VAL A 17 -3.29 0.04 15.69
C VAL A 17 -3.20 -1.47 15.62
N ILE A 18 -4.16 -2.10 14.95
CA ILE A 18 -4.14 -3.53 14.67
C ILE A 18 -3.55 -3.73 13.28
N ILE A 19 -2.50 -4.52 13.22
CA ILE A 19 -1.88 -4.92 11.96
C ILE A 19 -2.33 -6.35 11.65
N ALA A 20 -2.99 -6.51 10.51
CA ALA A 20 -3.23 -7.81 9.90
C ALA A 20 -2.31 -7.98 8.69
N ARG A 21 -2.03 -9.22 8.31
CA ARG A 21 -1.29 -9.54 7.09
C ARG A 21 -2.05 -10.57 6.27
N GLN A 22 -2.09 -10.36 4.96
CA GLN A 22 -2.67 -11.29 4.00
C GLN A 22 -1.55 -11.87 3.13
N PRO A 23 -1.42 -13.21 3.03
CA PRO A 23 -0.35 -13.80 2.22
C PRO A 23 -0.62 -13.61 0.73
N ILE A 24 0.42 -13.22 -0.01
CA ILE A 24 0.46 -13.21 -1.47
C ILE A 24 1.17 -14.48 -1.92
N LEU A 25 0.47 -15.29 -2.71
CA LEU A 25 0.94 -16.61 -3.10
C LEU A 25 1.46 -16.61 -4.54
N GLU A 26 2.52 -17.35 -4.76
CA GLU A 26 2.95 -17.72 -6.10
C GLU A 26 2.09 -18.86 -6.67
N ARG A 27 2.25 -19.14 -7.96
CA ARG A 27 1.54 -20.23 -8.65
C ARG A 27 1.73 -21.60 -8.00
N ASN A 28 2.88 -21.84 -7.36
CA ASN A 28 3.20 -23.06 -6.63
C ASN A 28 2.65 -23.09 -5.19
N GLN A 29 1.82 -22.08 -4.82
CA GLN A 29 1.22 -21.87 -3.50
C GLN A 29 2.22 -21.50 -2.38
N ASN A 30 3.46 -21.19 -2.70
CA ASN A 30 4.38 -20.62 -1.72
C ASN A 30 4.06 -19.16 -1.44
N VAL A 31 4.21 -18.74 -0.19
CA VAL A 31 4.06 -17.34 0.19
C VAL A 31 5.28 -16.56 -0.32
N SER A 32 5.06 -15.60 -1.21
CA SER A 32 6.11 -14.72 -1.75
C SER A 32 6.20 -13.40 -1.01
N ALA A 33 5.07 -12.89 -0.54
CA ALA A 33 4.97 -11.59 0.11
C ALA A 33 3.76 -11.57 1.06
N PHE A 34 3.59 -10.46 1.78
CA PHE A 34 2.38 -10.19 2.55
C PHE A 34 1.87 -8.79 2.24
N GLU A 35 0.57 -8.67 2.05
CA GLU A 35 -0.10 -7.39 2.10
C GLU A 35 -0.36 -7.01 3.56
N ILE A 36 -0.03 -5.77 3.91
CA ILE A 36 -0.17 -5.24 5.26
C ILE A 36 -1.45 -4.42 5.35
N LEU A 37 -2.34 -4.88 6.22
CA LEU A 37 -3.65 -4.27 6.42
C LEU A 37 -3.69 -3.63 7.81
N PHE A 38 -3.95 -2.34 7.84
CA PHE A 38 -4.10 -1.58 9.09
C PHE A 38 -5.57 -1.48 9.47
N ARG A 39 -5.84 -1.62 10.77
CA ARG A 39 -7.20 -1.50 11.31
C ARG A 39 -7.18 -0.65 12.57
N SER A 40 -8.13 0.25 12.70
CA SER A 40 -8.29 1.10 13.88
C SER A 40 -9.05 0.42 15.02
N SER A 41 -9.79 -0.68 14.75
CA SER A 41 -10.45 -1.48 15.78
C SER A 41 -10.60 -2.94 15.37
N PRO A 42 -10.72 -3.89 16.37
CA PRO A 42 -10.94 -5.32 16.09
C PRO A 42 -12.28 -5.63 15.41
N GLU A 43 -13.25 -4.73 15.48
CA GLU A 43 -14.61 -4.91 14.98
C GLU A 43 -14.75 -4.57 13.48
N GLN A 44 -13.73 -3.96 12.91
CA GLN A 44 -13.70 -3.70 11.46
C GLN A 44 -13.44 -4.98 10.70
N THR A 45 -14.51 -5.58 10.15
CA THR A 45 -14.45 -6.80 9.33
C THR A 45 -14.07 -6.55 7.88
N ALA A 46 -14.27 -5.33 7.38
CA ALA A 46 -13.70 -4.87 6.12
C ALA A 46 -12.46 -4.05 6.41
N ALA A 47 -11.37 -4.24 5.67
CA ALA A 47 -10.30 -3.27 5.66
C ALA A 47 -10.94 -1.95 5.22
N PRO A 48 -10.93 -0.87 6.03
CA PRO A 48 -11.17 0.42 5.43
C PRO A 48 -10.10 0.53 4.36
N ALA A 49 -10.52 0.83 3.16
CA ALA A 49 -9.61 1.35 2.21
C ALA A 49 -8.90 2.46 2.96
N ILE A 50 -7.67 2.16 3.40
CA ILE A 50 -6.67 3.13 3.76
C ILE A 50 -6.94 3.95 5.02
N LEU A 51 -5.90 4.19 5.62
CA LEU A 51 -5.48 5.40 6.31
C LEU A 51 -6.03 6.67 5.61
N ASP A 52 -7.34 6.84 5.74
CA ASP A 52 -8.09 7.97 5.13
C ASP A 52 -7.88 9.26 5.96
N ASP A 53 -6.96 9.20 6.94
CA ASP A 53 -6.59 10.34 7.76
C ASP A 53 -5.10 10.63 7.58
N GLN A 54 -4.77 11.82 7.09
CA GLN A 54 -3.40 12.30 6.79
C GLN A 54 -2.41 12.03 7.94
N HIS A 55 -2.91 11.92 9.16
CA HIS A 55 -2.10 11.63 10.34
C HIS A 55 -1.83 10.14 10.54
N ALA A 56 -2.73 9.28 10.09
CA ALA A 56 -2.61 7.85 10.29
C ALA A 56 -1.49 7.24 9.42
N SER A 57 -1.28 7.72 8.18
CA SER A 57 -0.26 7.17 7.27
C SER A 57 1.16 7.35 7.77
N GLY A 58 1.50 8.54 8.28
CA GLY A 58 2.83 8.81 8.86
C GLY A 58 3.07 8.09 10.18
N GLU A 59 2.06 8.06 11.06
CA GLU A 59 2.14 7.34 12.35
C GLU A 59 2.27 5.84 12.14
N VAL A 60 1.52 5.26 11.22
CA VAL A 60 1.56 3.82 10.93
C VAL A 60 2.89 3.43 10.30
N THR A 61 3.39 4.21 9.36
CA THR A 61 4.73 4.01 8.79
C THR A 61 5.79 4.04 9.88
N SER A 62 5.69 4.99 10.79
CA SER A 62 6.60 5.11 11.94
C SER A 62 6.51 3.91 12.89
N ILE A 63 5.30 3.44 13.20
CA ILE A 63 5.06 2.27 14.04
C ILE A 63 5.62 1.00 13.40
N LEU A 64 5.35 0.77 12.11
CA LEU A 64 5.89 -0.37 11.37
C LEU A 64 7.40 -0.41 11.37
N LEU A 65 8.03 0.73 11.10
CA LEU A 65 9.49 0.78 10.94
C LEU A 65 10.22 0.83 12.28
N ASN A 66 9.71 1.59 13.25
CA ASN A 66 10.43 1.90 14.47
C ASN A 66 10.01 1.09 15.68
N GLU A 67 8.73 0.75 15.83
CA GLU A 67 8.23 0.09 17.04
C GLU A 67 8.10 -1.43 16.87
N ILE A 68 7.52 -1.88 15.76
CA ILE A 68 7.29 -3.32 15.52
C ILE A 68 8.45 -3.93 14.74
N GLY A 69 8.98 -3.20 13.76
CA GLY A 69 9.98 -3.68 12.82
C GLY A 69 9.37 -4.56 11.73
N LEU A 70 9.65 -4.23 10.47
CA LEU A 70 9.08 -4.93 9.31
C LEU A 70 9.34 -6.43 9.33
N ASN A 71 10.54 -6.85 9.81
CA ASN A 71 10.89 -8.27 9.92
C ASN A 71 9.99 -9.06 10.87
N ASN A 72 9.44 -8.42 11.89
CA ASN A 72 8.52 -9.10 12.81
C ASN A 72 7.13 -9.30 12.20
N VAL A 73 6.81 -8.54 11.14
CA VAL A 73 5.50 -8.62 10.47
C VAL A 73 5.54 -9.55 9.25
N VAL A 74 6.59 -9.46 8.42
CA VAL A 74 6.67 -10.18 7.13
C VAL A 74 7.87 -11.12 7.01
N ASP A 75 8.59 -11.36 8.09
CA ASP A 75 9.84 -12.12 8.09
C ASP A 75 10.86 -11.49 7.10
N ASP A 76 11.44 -12.28 6.22
CA ASP A 76 12.35 -11.84 5.15
C ASP A 76 11.66 -11.51 3.81
N ARG A 77 10.32 -11.55 3.78
CA ARG A 77 9.52 -11.34 2.57
C ARG A 77 9.24 -9.86 2.32
N LEU A 78 8.69 -9.58 1.13
CA LEU A 78 8.22 -8.25 0.79
C LEU A 78 6.91 -7.92 1.51
N ALA A 79 6.76 -6.65 1.90
CA ALA A 79 5.54 -6.08 2.41
C ALA A 79 4.88 -5.23 1.33
N PHE A 80 3.66 -5.56 0.94
CA PHE A 80 2.81 -4.70 0.12
C PHE A 80 2.10 -3.73 1.04
N ILE A 81 2.22 -2.45 0.77
CA ILE A 81 1.73 -1.36 1.62
C ILE A 81 0.88 -0.42 0.78
N ASN A 82 -0.40 -0.32 1.13
CA ASN A 82 -1.32 0.61 0.51
C ASN A 82 -0.91 2.05 0.79
N ILE A 83 -0.76 2.86 -0.26
CA ILE A 83 -0.41 4.26 -0.18
C ILE A 83 -1.54 5.14 -0.74
N SER A 84 -1.92 6.15 0.04
CA SER A 84 -2.97 7.10 -0.33
C SER A 84 -2.41 8.22 -1.22
N TYR A 85 -3.32 9.01 -1.85
CA TYR A 85 -2.98 10.23 -2.56
C TYR A 85 -2.04 11.13 -1.72
N ASP A 86 -2.43 11.41 -0.47
CA ASP A 86 -1.64 12.27 0.42
C ASP A 86 -0.28 11.69 0.77
N PHE A 87 -0.19 10.35 0.88
CA PHE A 87 1.08 9.68 1.13
C PHE A 87 2.05 9.86 -0.04
N ILE A 88 1.53 9.82 -1.27
CA ILE A 88 2.29 10.04 -2.49
C ILE A 88 2.77 11.50 -2.56
N VAL A 89 1.84 12.46 -2.57
CA VAL A 89 2.17 13.87 -2.80
C VAL A 89 2.99 14.52 -1.68
N ASN A 90 2.87 14.03 -0.44
CA ASN A 90 3.70 14.47 0.67
C ASN A 90 5.05 13.72 0.76
N ARG A 91 5.38 12.87 -0.23
CA ARG A 91 6.67 12.17 -0.35
C ARG A 91 6.99 11.24 0.84
N LEU A 92 5.96 10.70 1.49
CA LEU A 92 6.14 9.87 2.68
C LEU A 92 6.68 8.48 2.35
N ALA A 93 6.54 8.02 1.11
CA ALA A 93 7.04 6.74 0.63
C ALA A 93 8.56 6.58 0.77
N TYR A 94 9.32 7.69 0.70
CA TYR A 94 10.79 7.66 0.82
C TYR A 94 11.29 7.24 2.21
N ALA A 95 10.43 7.25 3.22
CA ALA A 95 10.77 6.72 4.55
C ALA A 95 10.75 5.18 4.59
N LEU A 96 10.17 4.52 3.59
CA LEU A 96 10.06 3.06 3.52
C LEU A 96 11.31 2.44 2.88
N PRO A 97 11.77 1.27 3.35
CA PRO A 97 12.91 0.57 2.76
C PRO A 97 12.52 -0.07 1.42
N LYS A 98 12.90 0.55 0.32
CA LYS A 98 12.49 0.16 -1.05
C LYS A 98 12.78 -1.29 -1.43
N GLU A 99 13.79 -1.91 -0.83
CA GLU A 99 14.15 -3.31 -1.05
C GLU A 99 13.21 -4.30 -0.33
N ARG A 100 12.37 -3.78 0.57
CA ARG A 100 11.52 -4.59 1.44
C ARG A 100 10.03 -4.31 1.26
N VAL A 101 9.69 -3.28 0.48
CA VAL A 101 8.30 -2.87 0.28
C VAL A 101 7.92 -2.85 -1.19
N VAL A 102 6.64 -3.09 -1.43
CA VAL A 102 5.95 -2.78 -2.68
C VAL A 102 4.89 -1.74 -2.35
N LEU A 103 4.90 -0.63 -3.07
CA LEU A 103 3.94 0.45 -2.88
C LEU A 103 2.66 0.13 -3.66
N GLU A 104 1.55 -0.08 -2.97
CA GLU A 104 0.25 -0.37 -3.59
C GLU A 104 -0.55 0.92 -3.76
N VAL A 105 -0.75 1.30 -5.02
CA VAL A 105 -1.58 2.45 -5.41
C VAL A 105 -2.98 1.93 -5.71
N LEU A 106 -3.99 2.53 -5.09
CA LEU A 106 -5.37 2.12 -5.30
C LEU A 106 -5.88 2.57 -6.67
N GLU A 107 -6.81 1.80 -7.24
CA GLU A 107 -7.47 2.07 -8.52
C GLU A 107 -8.23 3.42 -8.57
N ASN A 108 -8.66 3.92 -7.41
CA ASN A 108 -9.38 5.20 -7.28
C ASN A 108 -8.45 6.39 -7.04
N THR A 109 -7.13 6.19 -6.97
CA THR A 109 -6.17 7.29 -6.87
C THR A 109 -6.24 8.16 -8.13
N PRO A 110 -6.55 9.47 -8.04
CA PRO A 110 -6.67 10.31 -9.21
C PRO A 110 -5.31 10.47 -9.89
N PRO A 111 -5.18 10.18 -11.20
CA PRO A 111 -3.92 10.29 -11.93
C PRO A 111 -3.60 11.75 -12.28
N THR A 112 -3.47 12.59 -11.26
CA THR A 112 -3.07 13.99 -11.44
C THR A 112 -1.60 14.07 -11.87
N PRO A 113 -1.18 15.14 -12.56
CA PRO A 113 0.23 15.33 -12.93
C PRO A 113 1.17 15.17 -11.74
N GLU A 114 0.79 15.69 -10.57
CA GLU A 114 1.57 15.61 -9.33
C GLU A 114 1.75 14.16 -8.87
N VAL A 115 0.69 13.34 -8.88
CA VAL A 115 0.76 11.91 -8.54
C VAL A 115 1.62 11.16 -9.54
N LEU A 116 1.41 11.39 -10.84
CA LEU A 116 2.15 10.69 -11.89
C LEU A 116 3.64 11.02 -11.86
N ASP A 117 3.99 12.28 -11.64
CA ASP A 117 5.38 12.73 -11.55
C ASP A 117 6.07 12.10 -10.32
N GLU A 118 5.39 12.08 -9.16
CA GLU A 118 5.93 11.49 -7.94
C GLU A 118 6.07 9.95 -8.04
N LEU A 119 5.09 9.25 -8.64
CA LEU A 119 5.20 7.81 -8.85
C LEU A 119 6.33 7.45 -9.83
N LYS A 120 6.56 8.27 -10.86
CA LYS A 120 7.71 8.08 -11.76
C LYS A 120 9.03 8.28 -11.02
N GLU A 121 9.14 9.33 -10.19
CA GLU A 121 10.34 9.56 -9.39
C GLU A 121 10.61 8.39 -8.44
N LEU A 122 9.58 7.85 -7.75
CA LEU A 122 9.69 6.67 -6.91
C LEU A 122 10.16 5.43 -7.70
N SER A 123 9.61 5.21 -8.90
CA SER A 123 10.05 4.13 -9.79
C SER A 123 11.51 4.30 -10.21
N ASP A 124 11.94 5.52 -10.57
CA ASP A 124 13.32 5.84 -10.95
C ASP A 124 14.29 5.65 -9.77
N GLU A 125 13.84 5.91 -8.55
CA GLU A 125 14.59 5.63 -7.31
C GLU A 125 14.65 4.14 -6.97
N GLY A 126 13.91 3.29 -7.67
CA GLY A 126 13.94 1.83 -7.54
C GLY A 126 12.90 1.25 -6.58
N TYR A 127 11.83 1.97 -6.25
CA TYR A 127 10.66 1.39 -5.61
C TYR A 127 9.88 0.54 -6.60
N THR A 128 9.33 -0.58 -6.12
CA THR A 128 8.37 -1.38 -6.88
C THR A 128 6.97 -0.83 -6.64
N ILE A 129 6.24 -0.54 -7.72
CA ILE A 129 4.89 0.00 -7.67
C ILE A 129 3.89 -1.06 -8.14
N ALA A 130 2.88 -1.31 -7.32
CA ALA A 130 1.73 -2.14 -7.66
C ALA A 130 0.48 -1.27 -7.81
N LEU A 131 -0.37 -1.61 -8.76
CA LEU A 131 -1.70 -1.05 -8.90
C LEU A 131 -2.71 -2.08 -8.41
N ASP A 132 -3.52 -1.71 -7.40
CA ASP A 132 -4.44 -2.63 -6.73
C ASP A 132 -5.85 -2.57 -7.31
N ASP A 133 -6.58 -3.68 -7.16
CA ASP A 133 -7.99 -3.87 -7.51
C ASP A 133 -8.38 -3.40 -8.93
N VAL A 134 -7.50 -3.67 -9.92
CA VAL A 134 -7.67 -3.17 -11.28
C VAL A 134 -8.76 -3.91 -12.03
N VAL A 135 -9.76 -3.17 -12.49
CA VAL A 135 -10.59 -3.48 -13.65
C VAL A 135 -10.21 -2.48 -14.73
N TYR A 136 -9.65 -2.96 -15.85
CA TYR A 136 -9.10 -2.08 -16.86
C TYR A 136 -10.11 -1.05 -17.38
N SER A 137 -9.69 0.21 -17.37
CA SER A 137 -10.32 1.31 -18.08
C SER A 137 -9.25 2.25 -18.62
N GLU A 138 -9.53 2.97 -19.69
CA GLU A 138 -8.58 3.92 -20.31
C GLU A 138 -8.13 5.03 -19.35
N SER A 139 -8.93 5.33 -18.33
CA SER A 139 -8.56 6.31 -17.29
C SER A 139 -7.37 5.88 -16.43
N LEU A 140 -7.04 4.58 -16.40
CA LEU A 140 -5.93 4.02 -15.65
C LEU A 140 -4.63 3.91 -16.47
N ASP A 141 -4.66 4.21 -17.77
CA ASP A 141 -3.54 3.99 -18.68
C ASP A 141 -2.22 4.58 -18.14
N SER A 142 -2.27 5.82 -17.66
CA SER A 142 -1.09 6.51 -17.15
C SER A 142 -0.53 5.90 -15.85
N LEU A 143 -1.38 5.34 -15.00
CA LEU A 143 -0.94 4.61 -13.81
C LEU A 143 -0.41 3.22 -14.20
N ILE A 144 -1.10 2.53 -15.12
CA ILE A 144 -0.67 1.22 -15.63
C ILE A 144 0.71 1.33 -16.29
N GLU A 145 1.02 2.41 -17.00
CA GLU A 145 2.35 2.62 -17.60
C GLU A 145 3.46 2.64 -16.57
N ILE A 146 3.22 3.21 -15.38
CA ILE A 146 4.21 3.33 -14.31
C ILE A 146 4.33 2.04 -13.50
N ALA A 147 3.22 1.35 -13.23
CA ALA A 147 3.18 0.19 -12.35
C ALA A 147 4.04 -0.98 -12.86
N ASP A 148 4.73 -1.67 -11.95
CA ASP A 148 5.46 -2.92 -12.20
C ASP A 148 4.57 -4.15 -12.04
N ILE A 149 3.60 -4.05 -11.12
CA ILE A 149 2.67 -5.12 -10.77
C ILE A 149 1.25 -4.60 -10.93
N ILE A 150 0.36 -5.43 -11.47
CA ILE A 150 -1.06 -5.13 -11.59
C ILE A 150 -1.85 -6.25 -10.93
N LYS A 151 -2.56 -5.94 -9.86
CA LYS A 151 -3.48 -6.84 -9.16
C LYS A 151 -4.86 -6.67 -9.78
N VAL A 152 -5.36 -7.72 -10.40
CA VAL A 152 -6.65 -7.70 -11.11
C VAL A 152 -7.76 -8.15 -10.18
N GLU A 153 -8.83 -7.35 -10.05
CA GLU A 153 -9.97 -7.68 -9.21
C GLU A 153 -10.93 -8.64 -9.94
N LEU A 154 -10.69 -9.95 -9.80
CA LEU A 154 -11.48 -10.97 -10.49
C LEU A 154 -12.98 -10.91 -10.20
N PRO A 155 -13.46 -10.68 -8.95
CA PRO A 155 -14.88 -10.62 -8.67
C PRO A 155 -15.62 -9.47 -9.35
N ALA A 156 -14.92 -8.39 -9.71
CA ALA A 156 -15.51 -7.23 -10.37
C ALA A 156 -15.57 -7.36 -11.89
N ILE A 157 -14.91 -8.38 -12.46
CA ILE A 157 -14.91 -8.64 -13.91
C ILE A 157 -16.08 -9.57 -14.25
N ALA A 158 -16.89 -9.17 -15.24
CA ALA A 158 -17.98 -10.00 -15.71
C ALA A 158 -17.51 -11.34 -16.29
N ASP A 159 -18.33 -12.36 -16.17
CA ASP A 159 -18.02 -13.69 -16.69
C ASP A 159 -17.69 -13.64 -18.21
N GLY A 160 -16.52 -14.14 -18.56
CA GLY A 160 -16.02 -14.18 -19.93
C GLY A 160 -15.15 -12.99 -20.36
N ASP A 161 -15.13 -11.87 -19.62
CA ASP A 161 -14.38 -10.68 -20.00
C ASP A 161 -12.90 -10.72 -19.56
N LEU A 162 -12.54 -11.60 -18.64
CA LEU A 162 -11.19 -11.70 -18.11
C LEU A 162 -10.09 -11.85 -19.19
N PRO A 163 -10.25 -12.66 -20.25
CA PRO A 163 -9.23 -12.75 -21.29
C PRO A 163 -8.97 -11.43 -22.01
N ASP A 164 -10.00 -10.63 -22.25
CA ASP A 164 -9.89 -9.33 -22.89
C ASP A 164 -9.25 -8.29 -21.95
N GLN A 165 -9.59 -8.30 -20.68
CA GLN A 165 -8.95 -7.49 -19.65
C GLN A 165 -7.45 -7.77 -19.59
N VAL A 166 -7.07 -9.03 -19.44
CA VAL A 166 -5.66 -9.45 -19.40
C VAL A 166 -4.92 -9.08 -20.70
N LYS A 167 -5.57 -9.22 -21.85
CA LYS A 167 -4.98 -8.84 -23.15
C LYS A 167 -4.69 -7.34 -23.21
N LYS A 168 -5.61 -6.50 -22.75
CA LYS A 168 -5.43 -5.05 -22.69
C LYS A 168 -4.29 -4.67 -21.75
N LEU A 169 -4.27 -5.21 -20.53
CA LEU A 169 -3.20 -4.93 -19.57
C LEU A 169 -1.82 -5.34 -20.08
N ARG A 170 -1.72 -6.48 -20.76
CA ARG A 170 -0.46 -6.94 -21.38
C ARG A 170 -0.01 -6.10 -22.57
N ALA A 171 -0.91 -5.34 -23.21
CA ALA A 171 -0.56 -4.47 -24.32
C ALA A 171 0.32 -3.28 -23.91
N PHE A 172 0.32 -2.89 -22.63
CA PHE A 172 1.20 -1.84 -22.10
C PHE A 172 2.69 -2.23 -22.11
N GLY A 173 3.01 -3.49 -22.40
CA GLY A 173 4.39 -3.93 -22.53
C GLY A 173 5.12 -4.06 -21.19
N GLY A 174 6.46 -4.22 -21.29
CA GLY A 174 7.30 -4.42 -20.10
C GLY A 174 7.18 -5.81 -19.49
N GLN A 175 7.90 -6.03 -18.38
CA GLN A 175 7.84 -7.27 -17.59
C GLN A 175 6.81 -7.15 -16.45
N LYS A 176 5.64 -6.54 -16.72
CA LYS A 176 4.60 -6.37 -15.71
C LYS A 176 4.13 -7.74 -15.21
N LYS A 177 4.09 -7.90 -13.89
CA LYS A 177 3.45 -9.05 -13.25
C LYS A 177 1.95 -8.80 -13.17
N LEU A 178 1.14 -9.80 -13.55
CA LEU A 178 -0.33 -9.82 -13.42
C LEU A 178 -0.71 -10.89 -12.44
#